data_507a8c4f30d219fcc983f23d8261a8a1
#
_entry.id   507a8c4f30d219fcc983f23d8261a8a1
#
_cell.length_a   1.000
_cell.length_b   1.000
_cell.length_c   1.000
_cell.angle_alpha   90.00
_cell.angle_beta   90.00
_cell.angle_gamma   90.00
#
_symmetry.space_group_name_H-M   'P 1'
#
loop_
_entity.id
_entity.type
_entity.pdbx_description
1 polymer ?
#
loop_
_entity_poly.entity_id
_entity_poly.type
_entity_poly.pdbx_seq_one_letter_code
_entity_poly.pdbx_strand_id
1 'polypeptide(L)' 'MVEHQEYEKLRKALLNMFASISNSENNVAQSVLEVDRLSREVIPEAPPMLRHYLERRSYQKALDFIDGRDESEKANC' A
#
# COMPACT_ATOMS: atom_id res chain seq x y z
N MET A 1 -8.22 -10.94 10.77
CA MET A 1 -8.71 -9.95 11.43
C MET A 1 -7.73 -9.09 12.02
N VAL A 2 -7.01 -9.55 12.96
CA VAL A 2 -6.05 -8.74 13.62
C VAL A 2 -4.98 -8.22 12.71
N GLU A 3 -4.58 -9.04 11.78
CA GLU A 3 -3.52 -8.66 10.90
C GLU A 3 -3.81 -7.42 10.12
N HIS A 4 -5.07 -7.14 9.87
CA HIS A 4 -5.42 -5.99 9.07
C HIS A 4 -5.13 -4.68 9.77
N GLN A 5 -5.12 -4.71 11.10
CA GLN A 5 -4.86 -3.49 11.83
C GLN A 5 -3.42 -3.04 11.67
N GLU A 6 -2.52 -3.97 11.44
CA GLU A 6 -1.11 -3.60 11.28
C GLU A 6 -0.88 -2.80 10.02
N TYR A 7 -1.75 -2.97 9.04
CA TYR A 7 -1.58 -2.28 7.78
C TYR A 7 -2.56 -1.14 7.59
N GLU A 8 -3.36 -0.85 8.62
CA GLU A 8 -4.41 0.14 8.46
C GLU A 8 -3.82 1.52 8.16
N LYS A 9 -2.75 1.89 8.83
CA LYS A 9 -2.12 3.18 8.57
C LYS A 9 -1.59 3.25 7.16
N LEU A 10 -0.95 2.18 6.71
CA LEU A 10 -0.42 2.13 5.36
C LEU A 10 -1.56 2.17 4.34
N ARG A 11 -2.62 1.44 4.62
CA ARG A 11 -3.76 1.43 3.72
C ARG A 11 -4.35 2.82 3.56
N LYS A 12 -4.53 3.52 4.67
CA LYS A 12 -5.08 4.87 4.62
C LYS A 12 -4.13 5.82 3.89
N ALA A 13 -2.84 5.66 4.10
CA ALA A 13 -1.87 6.50 3.43
C ALA A 13 -1.89 6.25 1.92
N LEU A 14 -2.04 4.99 1.52
CA LEU A 14 -2.13 4.67 0.10
C LEU A 14 -3.37 5.29 -0.52
N LEU A 15 -4.51 5.17 0.16
CA LEU A 15 -5.75 5.75 -0.35
C LEU A 15 -5.64 7.26 -0.43
N ASN A 16 -5.03 7.88 0.56
CA ASN A 16 -4.84 9.32 0.55
C ASN A 16 -3.92 9.74 -0.58
N MET A 17 -2.88 8.99 -0.83
CA MET A 17 -1.96 9.29 -1.92
C MET A 17 -2.68 9.23 -3.26
N PHE A 18 -3.47 8.18 -3.48
CA PHE A 18 -4.20 8.06 -4.75
C PHE A 18 -5.23 9.17 -4.90
N ALA A 19 -5.87 9.55 -3.81
CA ALA A 19 -6.83 10.65 -3.88
C ALA A 19 -6.13 11.96 -4.21
N SER A 20 -4.96 12.20 -3.62
CA SER A 20 -4.21 13.41 -3.90
C SER A 20 -3.80 13.48 -5.36
N ILE A 21 -3.37 12.35 -5.91
CA ILE A 21 -2.98 12.30 -7.32
C ILE A 21 -4.18 12.59 -8.20
N SER A 22 -5.31 11.94 -7.90
CA SER A 22 -6.51 12.12 -8.70
C SER A 22 -7.01 13.56 -8.68
N ASN A 23 -6.88 14.21 -7.53
CA ASN A 23 -7.35 15.58 -7.38
C ASN A 23 -6.32 16.62 -7.75
N SER A 24 -5.14 16.19 -8.15
CA SER A 24 -4.06 17.11 -8.53
C SER A 24 -3.75 18.09 -7.41
N GLU A 25 -3.74 17.58 -6.19
CA GLU A 25 -3.47 18.43 -5.03
C GLU A 25 -1.98 18.74 -4.92
N ASN A 26 -1.69 19.82 -4.21
CA ASN A 26 -0.31 20.26 -4.08
C ASN A 26 0.52 19.41 -3.16
N ASN A 27 -0.11 18.59 -2.33
CA ASN A 27 0.64 17.82 -1.34
C ASN A 27 0.83 16.37 -1.75
N VAL A 28 0.85 16.10 -3.05
CA VAL A 28 1.09 14.74 -3.52
C VAL A 28 2.44 14.24 -3.03
N ALA A 29 3.46 15.09 -3.08
CA ALA A 29 4.79 14.67 -2.66
C ALA A 29 4.79 14.22 -1.21
N GLN A 30 4.08 14.95 -0.34
CA GLN A 30 4.01 14.56 1.06
C GLN A 30 3.28 13.24 1.23
N SER A 31 2.22 13.03 0.44
CA SER A 31 1.50 11.77 0.51
C SER A 31 2.39 10.60 0.13
N VAL A 32 3.21 10.78 -0.91
CA VAL A 32 4.13 9.73 -1.33
C VAL A 32 5.18 9.47 -0.25
N LEU A 33 5.70 10.53 0.37
CA LEU A 33 6.67 10.36 1.43
C LEU A 33 6.08 9.61 2.62
N GLU A 34 4.84 9.89 2.94
CA GLU A 34 4.18 9.19 4.05
C GLU A 34 4.04 7.70 3.73
N VAL A 35 3.62 7.38 2.51
CA VAL A 35 3.52 5.98 2.10
C VAL A 35 4.88 5.31 2.18
N ASP A 36 5.91 6.00 1.72
CA ASP A 36 7.25 5.43 1.74
C ASP A 36 7.70 5.16 3.17
N ARG A 37 7.46 6.11 4.07
CA ARG A 37 7.85 5.95 5.46
C ARG A 37 7.14 4.76 6.10
N LEU A 38 5.83 4.67 5.89
CA LEU A 38 5.06 3.57 6.47
C LEU A 38 5.43 2.24 5.83
N SER A 39 5.76 2.26 4.54
CA SER A 39 6.21 1.04 3.88
C SER A 39 7.47 0.50 4.53
N ARG A 40 8.41 1.38 4.86
CA ARG A 40 9.65 0.94 5.49
C ARG A 40 9.39 0.34 6.86
N GLU A 41 8.37 0.83 7.55
CA GLU A 41 8.05 0.30 8.86
C GLU A 41 7.47 -1.10 8.79
N VAL A 42 6.71 -1.40 7.74
CA VAL A 42 6.04 -2.70 7.66
C VAL A 42 6.84 -3.74 6.89
N ILE A 43 7.73 -3.30 6.02
CA ILE A 43 8.48 -4.24 5.18
C ILE A 43 9.15 -5.37 5.96
N PRO A 44 9.82 -5.11 7.09
CA PRO A 44 10.50 -6.19 7.80
C PRO A 44 9.57 -7.31 8.25
N GLU A 45 8.30 -7.01 8.47
CA GLU A 45 7.35 -8.00 8.97
C GLU A 45 6.28 -8.34 7.94
N ALA A 46 6.36 -7.78 6.77
CA ALA A 46 5.33 -8.00 5.77
C ALA A 46 5.47 -9.37 5.12
N PRO A 47 4.36 -9.96 4.67
CA PRO A 47 4.44 -11.19 3.86
C PRO A 47 5.28 -10.93 2.62
N PRO A 48 5.88 -11.98 2.05
CA PRO A 48 6.77 -11.80 0.90
C PRO A 48 6.14 -11.05 -0.26
N MET A 49 4.87 -11.32 -0.57
CA MET A 49 4.24 -10.64 -1.69
C MET A 49 4.04 -9.17 -1.41
N LEU A 50 3.58 -8.82 -0.20
CA LEU A 50 3.38 -7.43 0.13
C LEU A 50 4.72 -6.70 0.15
N ARG A 51 5.73 -7.32 0.73
CA ARG A 51 7.05 -6.71 0.76
C ARG A 51 7.55 -6.46 -0.65
N HIS A 52 7.34 -7.41 -1.54
CA HIS A 52 7.76 -7.27 -2.93
C HIS A 52 7.09 -6.06 -3.57
N TYR A 53 5.78 -5.92 -3.38
CA TYR A 53 5.05 -4.80 -3.95
C TYR A 53 5.56 -3.48 -3.42
N LEU A 54 5.80 -3.41 -2.12
CA LEU A 54 6.24 -2.16 -1.50
C LEU A 54 7.65 -1.80 -1.94
N GLU A 55 8.54 -2.79 -2.02
CA GLU A 55 9.91 -2.52 -2.45
C GLU A 55 9.97 -2.06 -3.89
N ARG A 56 9.07 -2.53 -4.70
CA ARG A 56 9.02 -2.13 -6.10
C ARG A 56 8.12 -0.93 -6.32
N ARG A 57 7.54 -0.41 -5.27
CA ARG A 57 6.66 0.74 -5.34
C ARG A 57 5.43 0.47 -6.19
N SER A 58 5.01 -0.79 -6.23
CA SER A 58 3.77 -1.18 -6.87
C SER A 58 2.63 -0.94 -5.90
N TYR A 59 2.33 0.32 -5.66
CA TYR A 59 1.43 0.69 -4.57
C TYR A 59 0.00 0.25 -4.81
N GLN A 60 -0.44 0.24 -6.06
CA GLN A 60 -1.79 -0.25 -6.32
C GLN A 60 -1.91 -1.73 -5.95
N LYS A 61 -0.90 -2.50 -6.31
CA LYS A 61 -0.93 -3.93 -5.97
C LYS A 61 -0.79 -4.14 -4.48
N ALA A 62 -0.01 -3.29 -3.81
CA ALA A 62 0.11 -3.39 -2.37
C ALA A 62 -1.24 -3.11 -1.70
N LEU A 63 -1.95 -2.11 -2.17
CA LEU A 63 -3.26 -1.80 -1.62
C LEU A 63 -4.23 -2.95 -1.86
N ASP A 64 -4.20 -3.51 -3.07
CA ASP A 64 -5.07 -4.64 -3.38
C ASP A 64 -4.78 -5.83 -2.49
N PHE A 65 -3.51 -6.06 -2.21
CA PHE A 65 -3.12 -7.15 -1.33
C PHE A 65 -3.69 -6.93 0.07
N ILE A 66 -3.53 -5.70 0.59
CA ILE A 66 -4.02 -5.38 1.93
C ILE A 66 -5.53 -5.52 2.00
N ASP A 67 -6.23 -5.13 0.94
CA ASP A 67 -7.68 -5.21 0.90
C ASP A 67 -8.19 -6.60 0.57
N GLY A 68 -7.29 -7.55 0.35
CA GLY A 68 -7.71 -8.90 0.01
C GLY A 68 -8.15 -9.05 -1.43
N ARG A 69 -7.73 -8.15 -2.30
CA ARG A 69 -8.08 -8.21 -3.71
C ARG A 69 -6.87 -8.40 -4.59
N ASP A 70 -5.86 -9.06 -4.05
CA ASP A 70 -4.63 -9.29 -4.77
C ASP A 70 -4.89 -10.18 -5.97
N GLU A 71 -4.62 -9.66 -7.14
CA GLU A 71 -4.90 -10.40 -8.37
C GLU A 71 -3.99 -11.60 -8.54
N SER A 72 -2.85 -11.60 -7.88
CA SER A 72 -1.97 -12.74 -8.01
C SER A 72 -2.61 -14.00 -7.43
N GLU A 73 -3.53 -13.83 -6.50
CA GLU A 73 -4.25 -14.96 -5.96
C GLU A 73 -5.43 -15.36 -6.84
N LYS A 74 -5.88 -14.43 -7.67
CA LYS A 74 -7.02 -14.69 -8.53
C LYS A 74 -6.62 -15.00 -9.95
N ALA A 75 -5.35 -14.95 -10.22
CA ALA A 75 -4.88 -15.11 -11.58
C ALA A 75 -5.25 -16.46 -12.16
N ASN A 76 -5.49 -17.42 -11.31
CA ASN A 76 -5.80 -18.76 -11.75
C ASN A 76 -7.26 -18.99 -11.99
N CYS A 77 -8.06 -18.05 -11.71
CA CYS A 77 -9.50 -18.23 -11.86
C CYS A 77 -9.97 -18.11 -13.27
#